data_9c81ed083299fe907c170fd7a245ab4a
#
_entry.id   9c81ed083299fe907c170fd7a245ab4a
#
_cell.length_a   1.000
_cell.length_b   1.000
_cell.length_c   1.000
_cell.angle_alpha   90.00
_cell.angle_beta   90.00
_cell.angle_gamma   90.00
#
_symmetry.space_group_name_H-M   'P 1'
#
loop_
_entity.id
_entity.type
_entity.pdbx_description
1 polymer ?
#
loop_
_entity_poly.entity_id
_entity_poly.type
_entity_poly.pdbx_seq_one_letter_code
_entity_poly.pdbx_strand_id
1 'polypeptide(L)'
;IYNAPLSANVYGFFYNATEFKRLGIKAPKTWAEFEQIVKKIKASGKAPFAVAGTEPWTLNGYHQLSLATVTGGAKQANQLLRFSAPNGIKVNNPYIQKDFTRLNLLRENAQQNWRGASYNDAVVSFANGKSLIMPNGSWALPMINQQKPKFKVRTFAFPAAKAGHEMTVGSGDLALSISSKSKHKKAAEKFVAYMTTPAAMQKYYNVDGSPVAVKGVKQKEINSQLGGLSTLAFTKHDMVWLAQDWTSENDFFNLTASYLMTGNKQQMVNDMNTFFNPMKASN
;
A
#
# COMPACT_ATOMS: atom_id res chain seq x y z
N ILE A 1 -25.90 4.94 8.65
CA ILE A 1 -24.97 4.08 7.91
C ILE A 1 -25.01 4.53 6.47
N TYR A 2 -23.88 4.97 5.92
CA TYR A 2 -23.79 5.50 4.56
C TYR A 2 -23.36 4.47 3.52
N ASN A 3 -22.74 3.35 3.96
CA ASN A 3 -22.33 2.26 3.10
C ASN A 3 -22.40 0.90 3.81
N ALA A 4 -22.43 -0.17 3.02
CA ALA A 4 -22.30 -1.53 3.46
C ALA A 4 -20.86 -2.00 3.15
N PRO A 5 -19.95 -2.16 4.15
CA PRO A 5 -18.61 -2.65 3.94
C PRO A 5 -18.65 -4.14 3.61
N LEU A 6 -17.93 -4.55 2.58
CA LEU A 6 -17.88 -5.93 2.09
C LEU A 6 -16.51 -6.56 2.29
N SER A 7 -15.42 -5.82 2.03
CA SER A 7 -14.05 -6.30 2.22
C SER A 7 -13.16 -5.25 2.87
N ALA A 8 -11.98 -5.69 3.28
CA ALA A 8 -10.89 -4.84 3.72
C ALA A 8 -9.67 -5.09 2.84
N ASN A 9 -8.83 -4.06 2.68
CA ASN A 9 -7.55 -4.22 2.03
C ASN A 9 -6.42 -4.39 3.05
N VAL A 10 -5.31 -4.93 2.57
CA VAL A 10 -4.01 -4.93 3.25
C VAL A 10 -2.96 -4.46 2.25
N TYR A 11 -1.97 -3.70 2.71
CA TYR A 11 -0.91 -3.16 1.86
C TYR A 11 0.48 -3.46 2.44
N GLY A 12 1.42 -3.78 1.56
CA GLY A 12 2.81 -4.02 1.89
C GLY A 12 3.60 -4.40 0.65
N PHE A 13 4.31 -5.51 0.73
CA PHE A 13 5.16 -5.95 -0.36
C PHE A 13 4.81 -7.38 -0.78
N PHE A 14 4.50 -7.57 -2.05
CA PHE A 14 4.58 -8.88 -2.69
C PHE A 14 6.05 -9.20 -3.02
N TYR A 15 6.45 -10.46 -2.89
CA TYR A 15 7.81 -10.87 -3.24
C TYR A 15 7.88 -12.27 -3.84
N ASN A 16 8.91 -12.49 -4.64
CA ASN A 16 9.25 -13.78 -5.21
C ASN A 16 9.96 -14.65 -4.16
N ALA A 17 9.18 -15.46 -3.42
CA ALA A 17 9.69 -16.27 -2.34
C ALA A 17 10.63 -17.40 -2.83
N THR A 18 10.48 -17.87 -4.05
CA THR A 18 11.39 -18.86 -4.65
C THR A 18 12.78 -18.27 -4.87
N GLU A 19 12.83 -17.07 -5.44
CA GLU A 19 14.09 -16.37 -5.70
C GLU A 19 14.74 -15.88 -4.40
N PHE A 20 13.95 -15.41 -3.44
CA PHE A 20 14.46 -15.08 -2.11
C PHE A 20 15.15 -16.26 -1.47
N LYS A 21 14.54 -17.46 -1.51
CA LYS A 21 15.17 -18.69 -1.02
C LYS A 21 16.47 -19.00 -1.76
N ARG A 22 16.50 -18.87 -3.10
CA ARG A 22 17.71 -19.11 -3.92
C ARG A 22 18.85 -18.16 -3.55
N LEU A 23 18.52 -16.90 -3.25
CA LEU A 23 19.48 -15.88 -2.84
C LEU A 23 19.83 -15.94 -1.35
N GLY A 24 19.29 -16.88 -0.57
CA GLY A 24 19.47 -16.94 0.88
C GLY A 24 18.93 -15.72 1.62
N ILE A 25 17.79 -15.17 1.15
CA ILE A 25 17.11 -14.02 1.72
C ILE A 25 15.84 -14.49 2.42
N LYS A 26 15.54 -13.90 3.58
CA LYS A 26 14.25 -14.03 4.27
C LYS A 26 13.47 -12.72 4.18
N ALA A 27 12.16 -12.75 4.39
CA ALA A 27 11.37 -11.53 4.52
C ALA A 27 11.92 -10.66 5.66
N PRO A 28 12.10 -9.34 5.44
CA PRO A 28 12.74 -8.46 6.43
C PRO A 28 11.83 -8.24 7.63
N LYS A 29 12.44 -8.07 8.81
CA LYS A 29 11.79 -7.66 10.04
C LYS A 29 12.07 -6.20 10.39
N THR A 30 13.13 -5.63 9.80
CA THR A 30 13.55 -4.25 10.03
C THR A 30 13.84 -3.54 8.71
N TRP A 31 13.81 -2.21 8.74
CA TRP A 31 14.19 -1.41 7.58
C TRP A 31 15.64 -1.64 7.14
N ALA A 32 16.56 -1.78 8.08
CA ALA A 32 17.97 -2.06 7.78
C ALA A 32 18.14 -3.40 7.04
N GLU A 33 17.42 -4.45 7.47
CA GLU A 33 17.40 -5.73 6.73
C GLU A 33 16.83 -5.54 5.33
N PHE A 34 15.78 -4.71 5.18
CA PHE A 34 15.18 -4.45 3.87
C PHE A 34 16.17 -3.77 2.92
N GLU A 35 16.93 -2.78 3.38
CA GLU A 35 18.00 -2.15 2.58
C GLU A 35 19.07 -3.15 2.14
N GLN A 36 19.47 -4.08 3.01
CA GLN A 36 20.43 -5.15 2.64
C GLN A 36 19.84 -6.10 1.60
N ILE A 37 18.57 -6.44 1.73
CA ILE A 37 17.84 -7.26 0.74
C ILE A 37 17.84 -6.58 -0.63
N VAL A 38 17.52 -5.29 -0.69
CA VAL A 38 17.51 -4.50 -1.93
C VAL A 38 18.89 -4.52 -2.59
N LYS A 39 19.97 -4.31 -1.82
CA LYS A 39 21.36 -4.40 -2.31
C LYS A 39 21.66 -5.79 -2.86
N LYS A 40 21.27 -6.85 -2.15
CA LYS A 40 21.52 -8.23 -2.55
C LYS A 40 20.78 -8.61 -3.82
N ILE A 41 19.53 -8.17 -3.97
CA ILE A 41 18.76 -8.37 -5.20
C ILE A 41 19.44 -7.65 -6.37
N LYS A 42 19.83 -6.39 -6.19
CA LYS A 42 20.52 -5.62 -7.23
C LYS A 42 21.83 -6.27 -7.66
N ALA A 43 22.61 -6.78 -6.72
CA ALA A 43 23.86 -7.52 -6.99
C ALA A 43 23.61 -8.81 -7.76
N SER A 44 22.42 -9.42 -7.70
CA SER A 44 22.06 -10.61 -8.48
C SER A 44 21.67 -10.31 -9.94
N GLY A 45 21.71 -9.04 -10.36
CA GLY A 45 21.30 -8.60 -11.69
C GLY A 45 19.79 -8.48 -11.89
N LYS A 46 18.99 -8.61 -10.83
CA LYS A 46 17.54 -8.43 -10.86
C LYS A 46 17.15 -7.01 -10.40
N ALA A 47 16.03 -6.52 -10.89
CA ALA A 47 15.46 -5.29 -10.34
C ALA A 47 14.84 -5.58 -8.97
N PRO A 48 15.19 -4.81 -7.93
CA PRO A 48 14.52 -4.94 -6.65
C PRO A 48 13.01 -4.71 -6.74
N PHE A 49 12.57 -3.61 -7.33
CA PHE A 49 11.17 -3.20 -7.29
C PHE A 49 10.48 -3.19 -8.66
N ALA A 50 9.22 -3.63 -8.68
CA ALA A 50 8.24 -3.36 -9.73
C ALA A 50 7.41 -2.14 -9.35
N VAL A 51 7.47 -1.07 -10.13
CA VAL A 51 6.86 0.24 -9.85
C VAL A 51 6.11 0.74 -11.09
N ALA A 52 4.91 1.26 -10.90
CA ALA A 52 4.08 1.88 -11.93
C ALA A 52 4.21 3.41 -11.85
N GLY A 53 5.08 4.00 -12.66
CA GLY A 53 5.37 5.44 -12.60
C GLY A 53 4.27 6.32 -13.17
N THR A 54 3.43 5.80 -14.08
CA THR A 54 2.33 6.58 -14.69
C THR A 54 1.04 6.54 -13.87
N GLU A 55 1.00 5.73 -12.80
CA GLU A 55 -0.19 5.56 -11.97
C GLU A 55 0.11 5.84 -10.49
N PRO A 56 0.10 7.13 -10.10
CA PRO A 56 0.52 7.61 -8.77
C PRO A 56 -0.18 6.94 -7.59
N TRP A 57 -1.43 6.54 -7.75
CA TRP A 57 -2.21 5.87 -6.71
C TRP A 57 -1.56 4.57 -6.20
N THR A 58 -0.79 3.88 -7.06
CA THR A 58 -0.11 2.63 -6.68
C THR A 58 0.99 2.83 -5.64
N LEU A 59 1.51 4.05 -5.52
CA LEU A 59 2.62 4.43 -4.64
C LEU A 59 2.16 4.96 -3.28
N ASN A 60 0.86 5.26 -3.16
CA ASN A 60 0.28 5.87 -1.98
C ASN A 60 0.53 5.07 -0.71
N GLY A 61 0.24 3.78 -0.74
CA GLY A 61 0.44 2.91 0.43
C GLY A 61 1.91 2.83 0.86
N TYR A 62 2.84 2.84 -0.09
CA TYR A 62 4.27 2.89 0.22
C TYR A 62 4.63 4.15 1.00
N HIS A 63 4.20 5.33 0.53
CA HIS A 63 4.52 6.61 1.16
C HIS A 63 3.83 6.78 2.52
N GLN A 64 2.54 6.47 2.62
CA GLN A 64 1.82 6.58 3.91
C GLN A 64 2.41 5.63 4.96
N LEU A 65 2.73 4.38 4.61
CA LEU A 65 3.40 3.44 5.51
C LEU A 65 4.84 3.86 5.85
N SER A 66 5.55 4.47 4.90
CA SER A 66 6.85 5.08 5.17
C SER A 66 6.74 6.13 6.27
N LEU A 67 5.84 7.11 6.12
CA LEU A 67 5.59 8.15 7.12
C LEU A 67 5.17 7.56 8.47
N ALA A 68 4.21 6.63 8.49
CA ALA A 68 3.73 6.02 9.72
C ALA A 68 4.84 5.25 10.46
N THR A 69 5.64 4.46 9.74
CA THR A 69 6.69 3.64 10.37
C THR A 69 7.93 4.44 10.78
N VAL A 70 8.20 5.62 10.20
CA VAL A 70 9.27 6.50 10.69
C VAL A 70 8.85 7.31 11.91
N THR A 71 7.57 7.68 12.02
CA THR A 71 7.03 8.49 13.12
C THR A 71 6.52 7.67 14.30
N GLY A 72 6.30 6.37 14.12
CA GLY A 72 5.79 5.46 15.15
C GLY A 72 4.28 5.21 15.11
N GLY A 73 3.60 5.60 14.03
CA GLY A 73 2.18 5.31 13.82
C GLY A 73 1.44 6.36 13.00
N ALA A 74 0.21 6.04 12.61
CA ALA A 74 -0.63 6.92 11.79
C ALA A 74 -0.93 8.27 12.47
N LYS A 75 -1.25 8.23 13.77
CA LYS A 75 -1.51 9.45 14.55
C LYS A 75 -0.28 10.38 14.58
N GLN A 76 0.90 9.83 14.84
CA GLN A 76 2.16 10.58 14.88
C GLN A 76 2.52 11.13 13.50
N ALA A 77 2.27 10.38 12.43
CA ALA A 77 2.45 10.88 11.07
C ALA A 77 1.54 12.08 10.79
N ASN A 78 0.26 12.00 11.13
CA ASN A 78 -0.67 13.12 10.94
C ASN A 78 -0.36 14.32 11.86
N GLN A 79 0.21 14.11 13.05
CA GLN A 79 0.72 15.21 13.88
C GLN A 79 1.86 15.97 13.17
N LEU A 80 2.73 15.27 12.46
CA LEU A 80 3.79 15.87 11.66
C LEU A 80 3.27 16.59 10.41
N LEU A 81 2.21 16.08 9.80
CA LEU A 81 1.67 16.53 8.51
C LEU A 81 0.45 17.46 8.70
N ARG A 82 -0.72 16.87 8.85
CA ARG A 82 -2.04 17.51 8.86
C ARG A 82 -2.22 18.45 10.05
N PHE A 83 -1.73 18.05 11.23
CA PHE A 83 -1.95 18.77 12.50
C PHE A 83 -0.74 19.58 12.97
N SER A 84 0.33 19.68 12.16
CA SER A 84 1.43 20.60 12.47
C SER A 84 1.05 22.07 12.20
N ALA A 85 1.82 23.02 12.75
CA ALA A 85 1.62 24.43 12.45
C ALA A 85 1.70 24.72 10.93
N PRO A 86 1.08 25.80 10.43
CA PRO A 86 1.24 26.22 9.04
C PRO A 86 2.70 26.29 8.63
N ASN A 87 3.04 25.76 7.45
CA ASN A 87 4.42 25.60 6.99
C ASN A 87 5.33 24.84 7.95
N GLY A 88 4.78 24.01 8.82
CA GLY A 88 5.50 23.25 9.85
C GLY A 88 6.31 22.07 9.33
N ILE A 89 6.02 21.57 8.11
CA ILE A 89 6.81 20.52 7.49
C ILE A 89 8.13 21.12 6.99
N LYS A 90 9.26 20.56 7.43
CA LYS A 90 10.59 21.07 7.13
C LYS A 90 11.46 19.99 6.51
N VAL A 91 12.29 20.37 5.52
CA VAL A 91 13.22 19.43 4.87
C VAL A 91 14.18 18.79 5.88
N ASN A 92 14.67 19.55 6.85
CA ASN A 92 15.61 19.06 7.85
C ASN A 92 14.97 18.31 9.04
N ASN A 93 13.64 18.14 9.05
CA ASN A 93 12.99 17.32 10.07
C ASN A 93 13.48 15.86 9.96
N PRO A 94 13.95 15.25 11.06
CA PRO A 94 14.54 13.90 11.03
C PRO A 94 13.60 12.81 10.48
N TYR A 95 12.29 12.91 10.70
CA TYR A 95 11.30 11.97 10.16
C TYR A 95 11.13 12.16 8.65
N ILE A 96 11.06 13.40 8.18
CA ILE A 96 10.97 13.74 6.76
C ILE A 96 12.25 13.28 6.02
N GLN A 97 13.43 13.44 6.62
CA GLN A 97 14.67 12.91 6.02
C GLN A 97 14.68 11.38 5.91
N LYS A 98 14.18 10.68 6.93
CA LYS A 98 14.05 9.21 6.89
C LYS A 98 13.04 8.77 5.83
N ASP A 99 11.92 9.50 5.71
CA ASP A 99 10.92 9.24 4.67
C ASP A 99 11.52 9.42 3.26
N PHE A 100 12.26 10.50 3.01
CA PHE A 100 12.98 10.68 1.76
C PHE A 100 13.98 9.56 1.46
N THR A 101 14.69 9.06 2.48
CA THR A 101 15.59 7.92 2.30
C THR A 101 14.83 6.70 1.80
N ARG A 102 13.64 6.45 2.32
CA ARG A 102 12.79 5.33 1.90
C ARG A 102 12.21 5.50 0.50
N LEU A 103 11.74 6.71 0.17
CA LEU A 103 11.28 7.03 -1.17
C LEU A 103 12.41 6.92 -2.20
N ASN A 104 13.63 7.34 -1.85
CA ASN A 104 14.80 7.19 -2.70
C ASN A 104 15.17 5.72 -2.90
N LEU A 105 15.07 4.88 -1.86
CA LEU A 105 15.30 3.44 -2.01
C LEU A 105 14.40 2.84 -3.09
N LEU A 106 13.13 3.25 -3.13
CA LEU A 106 12.18 2.80 -4.15
C LEU A 106 12.59 3.30 -5.55
N ARG A 107 12.75 4.62 -5.72
CA ARG A 107 13.00 5.25 -7.04
C ARG A 107 14.31 4.84 -7.69
N GLU A 108 15.36 4.58 -6.89
CA GLU A 108 16.71 4.26 -7.36
C GLU A 108 16.90 2.76 -7.65
N ASN A 109 15.96 1.92 -7.21
CA ASN A 109 16.03 0.47 -7.34
C ASN A 109 14.79 -0.14 -8.01
N ALA A 110 13.97 0.67 -8.67
CA ALA A 110 12.88 0.22 -9.51
C ALA A 110 13.40 -0.38 -10.83
N GLN A 111 12.55 -1.14 -11.53
CA GLN A 111 12.88 -1.71 -12.83
C GLN A 111 13.22 -0.61 -13.85
N GLN A 112 13.97 -0.98 -14.88
CA GLN A 112 14.28 -0.07 -15.98
C GLN A 112 12.98 0.50 -16.58
N ASN A 113 13.00 1.77 -16.97
CA ASN A 113 11.86 2.50 -17.56
C ASN A 113 10.60 2.59 -16.66
N TRP A 114 10.73 2.39 -15.36
CA TRP A 114 9.60 2.44 -14.43
C TRP A 114 8.80 3.75 -14.50
N ARG A 115 9.45 4.87 -14.86
CA ARG A 115 8.79 6.18 -14.97
C ARG A 115 7.66 6.22 -15.99
N GLY A 116 7.78 5.46 -17.08
CA GLY A 116 6.75 5.30 -18.12
C GLY A 116 5.90 4.03 -17.96
N ALA A 117 6.16 3.21 -16.94
CA ALA A 117 5.45 1.96 -16.76
C ALA A 117 4.05 2.16 -16.20
N SER A 118 3.07 1.47 -16.78
CA SER A 118 1.72 1.36 -16.25
C SER A 118 1.64 0.38 -15.07
N TYR A 119 0.49 0.33 -14.42
CA TYR A 119 0.23 -0.67 -13.39
C TYR A 119 0.36 -2.10 -13.92
N ASN A 120 -0.17 -2.35 -15.12
CA ASN A 120 -0.03 -3.65 -15.77
C ASN A 120 1.44 -4.00 -16.05
N ASP A 121 2.26 -3.04 -16.48
CA ASP A 121 3.70 -3.28 -16.73
C ASP A 121 4.43 -3.66 -15.42
N ALA A 122 4.10 -3.02 -14.30
CA ALA A 122 4.65 -3.37 -13.00
C ALA A 122 4.24 -4.79 -12.57
N VAL A 123 2.96 -5.15 -12.74
CA VAL A 123 2.46 -6.51 -12.47
C VAL A 123 3.17 -7.55 -13.32
N VAL A 124 3.31 -7.30 -14.63
CA VAL A 124 4.01 -8.18 -15.57
C VAL A 124 5.50 -8.32 -15.23
N SER A 125 6.17 -7.21 -14.86
CA SER A 125 7.57 -7.22 -14.45
C SER A 125 7.79 -8.11 -13.23
N PHE A 126 6.91 -7.99 -12.22
CA PHE A 126 6.94 -8.83 -11.03
C PHE A 126 6.61 -10.30 -11.35
N ALA A 127 5.50 -10.56 -12.02
CA ALA A 127 5.01 -11.91 -12.27
C ALA A 127 5.95 -12.73 -13.17
N ASN A 128 6.72 -12.07 -14.03
CA ASN A 128 7.77 -12.70 -14.84
C ASN A 128 9.14 -12.80 -14.12
N GLY A 129 9.23 -12.38 -12.86
CA GLY A 129 10.47 -12.44 -12.07
C GLY A 129 11.59 -11.51 -12.57
N LYS A 130 11.26 -10.46 -13.34
CA LYS A 130 12.21 -9.40 -13.71
C LYS A 130 12.48 -8.51 -12.50
N SER A 131 11.42 -8.18 -11.74
CA SER A 131 11.50 -7.53 -10.44
C SER A 131 11.11 -8.51 -9.34
N LEU A 132 11.79 -8.46 -8.18
CA LEU A 132 11.57 -9.45 -7.13
C LEU A 132 10.61 -9.02 -6.04
N ILE A 133 10.34 -7.72 -5.92
CA ILE A 133 9.44 -7.12 -4.92
C ILE A 133 8.49 -6.17 -5.64
N MET A 134 7.22 -6.18 -5.24
CA MET A 134 6.20 -5.24 -5.73
C MET A 134 5.47 -4.63 -4.52
N PRO A 135 5.68 -3.33 -4.20
CA PRO A 135 4.88 -2.64 -3.20
C PRO A 135 3.46 -2.47 -3.76
N ASN A 136 2.47 -3.08 -3.11
CA ASN A 136 1.06 -2.95 -3.50
C ASN A 136 0.12 -3.51 -2.43
N GLY A 137 -1.18 -3.28 -2.61
CA GLY A 137 -2.23 -3.85 -1.79
C GLY A 137 -2.76 -5.18 -2.30
N SER A 138 -3.59 -5.82 -1.48
CA SER A 138 -4.17 -7.13 -1.76
C SER A 138 -4.90 -7.21 -3.11
N TRP A 139 -5.48 -6.12 -3.59
CA TRP A 139 -6.14 -6.01 -4.90
C TRP A 139 -5.22 -6.32 -6.11
N ALA A 140 -3.90 -6.32 -5.94
CA ALA A 140 -2.97 -6.70 -7.00
C ALA A 140 -2.92 -8.23 -7.21
N LEU A 141 -3.32 -9.02 -6.21
CA LEU A 141 -3.15 -10.46 -6.23
C LEU A 141 -3.89 -11.14 -7.40
N PRO A 142 -5.15 -10.81 -7.74
CA PRO A 142 -5.82 -11.40 -8.91
C PRO A 142 -5.06 -11.15 -10.21
N MET A 143 -4.56 -9.93 -10.44
CA MET A 143 -3.78 -9.59 -11.63
C MET A 143 -2.43 -10.34 -11.68
N ILE A 144 -1.74 -10.45 -10.53
CA ILE A 144 -0.50 -11.22 -10.42
C ILE A 144 -0.77 -12.68 -10.77
N ASN A 145 -1.83 -13.29 -10.21
CA ASN A 145 -2.18 -14.69 -10.45
C ASN A 145 -2.62 -14.95 -11.90
N GLN A 146 -3.27 -13.98 -12.55
CA GLN A 146 -3.65 -14.06 -13.96
C GLN A 146 -2.42 -14.22 -14.88
N GLN A 147 -1.28 -13.65 -14.50
CA GLN A 147 0.00 -13.81 -15.21
C GLN A 147 0.64 -15.19 -15.00
N LYS A 148 0.09 -16.05 -14.14
CA LYS A 148 0.56 -17.43 -13.87
C LYS A 148 2.07 -17.47 -13.51
N PRO A 149 2.53 -16.73 -12.48
CA PRO A 149 3.95 -16.69 -12.11
C PRO A 149 4.50 -18.08 -11.85
N LYS A 150 5.70 -18.37 -12.35
CA LYS A 150 6.38 -19.67 -12.20
C LYS A 150 7.13 -19.80 -10.87
N PHE A 151 6.77 -19.02 -9.87
CA PHE A 151 7.38 -18.98 -8.54
C PHE A 151 6.33 -18.82 -7.45
N LYS A 152 6.73 -19.02 -6.19
CA LYS A 152 5.85 -18.81 -5.04
C LYS A 152 5.76 -17.32 -4.71
N VAL A 153 4.57 -16.74 -4.86
CA VAL A 153 4.26 -15.39 -4.41
C VAL A 153 3.97 -15.41 -2.92
N ARG A 154 4.54 -14.48 -2.17
CA ARG A 154 4.30 -14.24 -0.74
C ARG A 154 4.29 -12.74 -0.48
N THR A 155 3.94 -12.35 0.75
CA THR A 155 3.90 -10.96 1.17
C THR A 155 4.62 -10.76 2.50
N PHE A 156 5.05 -9.52 2.75
CA PHE A 156 5.49 -9.04 4.06
C PHE A 156 5.06 -7.59 4.27
N ALA A 157 4.87 -7.22 5.54
CA ALA A 157 4.46 -5.88 5.95
C ALA A 157 5.57 -4.86 5.76
N PHE A 158 5.23 -3.58 5.78
CA PHE A 158 6.19 -2.48 5.66
C PHE A 158 7.12 -2.45 6.88
N PRO A 159 8.44 -2.63 6.70
CA PRO A 159 9.35 -2.72 7.83
C PRO A 159 9.54 -1.40 8.55
N ALA A 160 9.61 -1.43 9.86
CA ALA A 160 9.98 -0.30 10.69
C ALA A 160 11.46 -0.37 11.11
N ALA A 161 11.93 0.62 11.88
CA ALA A 161 13.31 0.62 12.37
C ALA A 161 13.62 -0.56 13.32
N LYS A 162 12.60 -1.05 14.06
CA LYS A 162 12.71 -2.17 14.99
C LYS A 162 11.77 -3.30 14.58
N ALA A 163 12.22 -4.54 14.75
CA ALA A 163 11.37 -5.72 14.58
C ALA A 163 10.17 -5.67 15.56
N GLY A 164 9.02 -6.16 15.12
CA GLY A 164 7.78 -6.10 15.88
C GLY A 164 7.07 -4.72 15.83
N HIS A 165 7.55 -3.81 14.97
CA HIS A 165 6.92 -2.51 14.68
C HIS A 165 6.61 -2.32 13.20
N GLU A 166 6.71 -3.39 12.41
CA GLU A 166 6.24 -3.42 11.02
C GLU A 166 4.75 -3.10 10.94
N MET A 167 4.32 -2.46 9.86
CA MET A 167 2.94 -2.04 9.68
C MET A 167 2.36 -2.49 8.34
N THR A 168 1.08 -2.73 8.32
CA THR A 168 0.24 -2.88 7.14
C THR A 168 -0.90 -1.87 7.21
N VAL A 169 -1.66 -1.73 6.14
CA VAL A 169 -2.96 -1.05 6.17
C VAL A 169 -4.04 -2.10 6.33
N GLY A 170 -5.02 -1.85 7.18
CA GLY A 170 -6.21 -2.68 7.35
C GLY A 170 -7.44 -1.78 7.43
N SER A 171 -7.99 -1.40 6.29
CA SER A 171 -9.18 -0.56 6.25
C SER A 171 -10.24 -1.12 5.32
N GLY A 172 -11.46 -0.56 5.40
CA GLY A 172 -12.52 -0.90 4.45
C GLY A 172 -12.05 -0.62 3.02
N ASP A 173 -12.33 -1.56 2.13
CA ASP A 173 -12.01 -1.48 0.71
C ASP A 173 -13.29 -1.43 -0.11
N LEU A 174 -13.82 -2.59 -0.51
CA LEU A 174 -15.08 -2.64 -1.21
C LEU A 174 -16.24 -2.31 -0.27
N ALA A 175 -16.99 -1.28 -0.61
CA ALA A 175 -18.24 -0.93 0.05
C ALA A 175 -19.29 -0.51 -0.96
N LEU A 176 -20.56 -0.77 -0.66
CA LEU A 176 -21.67 -0.41 -1.52
C LEU A 176 -22.54 0.66 -0.85
N SER A 177 -22.90 1.69 -1.62
CA SER A 177 -23.84 2.74 -1.23
C SER A 177 -24.95 2.88 -2.27
N ILE A 178 -26.12 3.30 -1.82
CA ILE A 178 -27.25 3.56 -2.70
C ILE A 178 -27.45 5.08 -2.79
N SER A 179 -27.40 5.61 -4.01
CA SER A 179 -27.65 7.04 -4.22
C SER A 179 -29.06 7.42 -3.75
N SER A 180 -29.16 8.48 -2.95
CA SER A 180 -30.44 9.05 -2.51
C SER A 180 -31.32 9.50 -3.68
N LYS A 181 -30.71 9.80 -4.83
CA LYS A 181 -31.39 10.22 -6.07
C LYS A 181 -31.74 9.05 -7.01
N SER A 182 -31.42 7.80 -6.64
CA SER A 182 -31.74 6.64 -7.47
C SER A 182 -33.25 6.49 -7.68
N LYS A 183 -33.66 6.29 -8.92
CA LYS A 183 -35.06 5.95 -9.29
C LYS A 183 -35.36 4.46 -9.07
N HIS A 184 -34.34 3.64 -8.79
CA HIS A 184 -34.44 2.18 -8.63
C HIS A 184 -33.99 1.70 -7.24
N LYS A 185 -34.32 2.45 -6.19
CA LYS A 185 -33.87 2.16 -4.81
C LYS A 185 -34.12 0.73 -4.37
N LYS A 186 -35.36 0.22 -4.56
CA LYS A 186 -35.73 -1.16 -4.20
C LYS A 186 -34.87 -2.22 -4.89
N ALA A 187 -34.52 -2.02 -6.16
CA ALA A 187 -33.61 -2.94 -6.87
C ALA A 187 -32.19 -2.85 -6.35
N ALA A 188 -31.69 -1.64 -6.09
CA ALA A 188 -30.38 -1.41 -5.50
C ALA A 188 -30.27 -2.01 -4.09
N GLU A 189 -31.30 -1.86 -3.25
CA GLU A 189 -31.38 -2.49 -1.92
C GLU A 189 -31.29 -4.01 -2.00
N LYS A 190 -32.02 -4.64 -2.95
CA LYS A 190 -31.93 -6.09 -3.17
C LYS A 190 -30.53 -6.52 -3.60
N PHE A 191 -29.85 -5.74 -4.44
CA PHE A 191 -28.48 -6.02 -4.85
C PHE A 191 -27.50 -5.90 -3.68
N VAL A 192 -27.59 -4.83 -2.90
CA VAL A 192 -26.73 -4.65 -1.70
C VAL A 192 -26.99 -5.78 -0.70
N ALA A 193 -28.27 -6.12 -0.44
CA ALA A 193 -28.64 -7.22 0.43
C ALA A 193 -28.07 -8.58 -0.06
N TYR A 194 -28.12 -8.83 -1.37
CA TYR A 194 -27.49 -10.02 -1.96
C TYR A 194 -25.97 -10.02 -1.74
N MET A 195 -25.30 -8.91 -2.02
CA MET A 195 -23.84 -8.80 -1.87
C MET A 195 -23.38 -8.95 -0.41
N THR A 196 -24.23 -8.63 0.57
CA THR A 196 -23.91 -8.84 1.99
C THR A 196 -24.20 -10.28 2.48
N THR A 197 -24.57 -11.19 1.59
CA THR A 197 -24.75 -12.61 1.96
C THR A 197 -23.42 -13.35 2.03
N PRO A 198 -23.26 -14.34 2.94
CA PRO A 198 -22.07 -15.18 2.98
C PRO A 198 -21.77 -15.89 1.66
N ALA A 199 -22.81 -16.31 0.92
CA ALA A 199 -22.65 -17.01 -0.34
C ALA A 199 -22.06 -16.13 -1.45
N ALA A 200 -22.51 -14.87 -1.58
CA ALA A 200 -21.98 -13.91 -2.53
C ALA A 200 -20.53 -13.55 -2.18
N MET A 201 -20.28 -13.23 -0.91
CA MET A 201 -18.95 -12.84 -0.45
C MET A 201 -17.95 -14.00 -0.41
N GLN A 202 -18.41 -15.25 -0.30
CA GLN A 202 -17.53 -16.41 -0.49
C GLN A 202 -17.00 -16.51 -1.92
N LYS A 203 -17.83 -16.22 -2.92
CA LYS A 203 -17.39 -16.17 -4.34
C LYS A 203 -16.37 -15.06 -4.55
N TYR A 204 -16.64 -13.86 -3.99
CA TYR A 204 -15.70 -12.74 -4.03
C TYR A 204 -14.35 -13.11 -3.40
N TYR A 205 -14.36 -13.63 -2.16
CA TYR A 205 -13.17 -14.05 -1.44
C TYR A 205 -12.33 -15.09 -2.21
N ASN A 206 -12.98 -16.04 -2.84
CA ASN A 206 -12.28 -17.10 -3.60
C ASN A 206 -11.48 -16.56 -4.80
N VAL A 207 -11.85 -15.38 -5.31
CA VAL A 207 -11.16 -14.71 -6.43
C VAL A 207 -10.15 -13.70 -5.93
N ASP A 208 -10.54 -12.84 -5.01
CA ASP A 208 -9.76 -11.71 -4.53
C ASP A 208 -8.76 -12.09 -3.44
N GLY A 209 -9.18 -12.89 -2.47
CA GLY A 209 -8.36 -13.34 -1.35
C GLY A 209 -8.19 -12.34 -0.22
N SER A 210 -8.68 -11.11 -0.38
CA SER A 210 -8.63 -10.08 0.68
C SER A 210 -9.59 -10.40 1.82
N PRO A 211 -9.32 -9.94 3.05
CA PRO A 211 -10.23 -10.12 4.18
C PRO A 211 -11.63 -9.60 3.86
N VAL A 212 -12.68 -10.34 4.20
CA VAL A 212 -14.08 -9.94 4.00
C VAL A 212 -14.73 -9.55 5.33
N ALA A 213 -15.56 -8.51 5.28
CA ALA A 213 -16.26 -7.97 6.44
C ALA A 213 -17.57 -8.73 6.77
N VAL A 214 -18.04 -9.60 5.87
CA VAL A 214 -19.30 -10.33 6.03
C VAL A 214 -19.10 -11.59 6.87
N LYS A 215 -19.86 -11.71 7.97
CA LYS A 215 -19.84 -12.89 8.85
C LYS A 215 -20.31 -14.14 8.09
N GLY A 216 -19.76 -15.31 8.46
CA GLY A 216 -20.14 -16.60 7.88
C GLY A 216 -19.41 -16.96 6.59
N VAL A 217 -18.56 -16.10 6.04
CA VAL A 217 -17.63 -16.44 4.96
C VAL A 217 -16.53 -17.33 5.52
N LYS A 218 -16.33 -18.49 4.88
CA LYS A 218 -15.24 -19.40 5.22
C LYS A 218 -13.95 -18.84 4.61
N GLN A 219 -13.27 -18.00 5.36
CA GLN A 219 -11.92 -17.54 5.04
C GLN A 219 -10.95 -18.66 5.43
N LYS A 220 -11.04 -19.78 4.67
CA LYS A 220 -10.13 -20.90 4.87
C LYS A 220 -8.73 -20.41 4.67
N GLU A 221 -7.90 -20.67 5.71
CA GLU A 221 -6.48 -20.48 5.67
C GLU A 221 -6.12 -19.18 4.96
N ILE A 222 -5.78 -18.17 5.73
CA ILE A 222 -5.24 -16.91 5.22
C ILE A 222 -4.53 -17.23 3.92
N ASN A 223 -5.05 -16.74 2.79
CA ASN A 223 -4.46 -17.02 1.48
C ASN A 223 -2.95 -16.96 1.64
N SER A 224 -2.26 -18.08 1.44
CA SER A 224 -0.83 -18.21 1.75
C SER A 224 0.03 -17.16 1.03
N GLN A 225 -0.49 -16.56 -0.04
CA GLN A 225 0.14 -15.47 -0.77
C GLN A 225 0.05 -14.15 0.02
N LEU A 226 -1.07 -13.89 0.71
CA LEU A 226 -1.31 -12.68 1.50
C LEU A 226 -0.98 -12.85 3.00
N GLY A 227 -0.59 -14.05 3.43
CA GLY A 227 -0.40 -14.38 4.86
C GLY A 227 0.52 -13.42 5.61
N GLY A 228 1.55 -12.88 4.96
CA GLY A 228 2.45 -11.91 5.56
C GLY A 228 1.84 -10.53 5.84
N LEU A 229 0.64 -10.26 5.32
CA LEU A 229 -0.13 -9.03 5.55
C LEU A 229 -1.41 -9.31 6.32
N SER A 230 -2.20 -10.28 5.86
CA SER A 230 -3.52 -10.55 6.43
C SER A 230 -3.49 -10.98 7.90
N THR A 231 -2.39 -11.60 8.36
CA THR A 231 -2.18 -11.95 9.77
C THR A 231 -1.97 -10.73 10.67
N LEU A 232 -1.58 -9.60 10.11
CA LEU A 232 -1.32 -8.36 10.82
C LEU A 232 -2.50 -7.38 10.76
N ALA A 233 -3.40 -7.59 9.81
CA ALA A 233 -4.60 -6.78 9.66
C ALA A 233 -5.46 -6.83 10.94
N PHE A 234 -6.00 -5.69 11.34
CA PHE A 234 -6.80 -5.51 12.56
C PHE A 234 -6.08 -5.84 13.87
N THR A 235 -4.74 -5.80 13.88
CA THR A 235 -3.88 -5.92 15.06
C THR A 235 -3.23 -4.58 15.38
N LYS A 236 -2.32 -4.55 16.35
CA LYS A 236 -1.48 -3.36 16.65
C LYS A 236 -0.53 -2.95 15.51
N HIS A 237 -0.36 -3.81 14.52
CA HIS A 237 0.46 -3.58 13.32
C HIS A 237 -0.34 -2.96 12.18
N ASP A 238 -1.60 -2.75 12.40
CA ASP A 238 -2.52 -2.19 11.45
C ASP A 238 -2.61 -0.68 11.56
N MET A 239 -2.75 0.00 10.44
CA MET A 239 -3.11 1.41 10.42
C MET A 239 -4.28 1.65 9.47
N VAL A 240 -5.08 2.62 9.81
CA VAL A 240 -6.00 3.23 8.88
C VAL A 240 -5.23 4.19 7.97
N TRP A 241 -5.65 4.34 6.74
CA TRP A 241 -5.03 5.30 5.81
C TRP A 241 -4.93 6.69 6.43
N LEU A 242 -3.75 7.30 6.37
CA LEU A 242 -3.53 8.68 6.86
C LEU A 242 -4.46 9.67 6.17
N ALA A 243 -4.78 9.40 4.92
CA ALA A 243 -5.62 10.22 4.07
C ALA A 243 -7.08 10.33 4.54
N GLN A 244 -7.52 9.55 5.52
CA GLN A 244 -8.84 9.72 6.14
C GLN A 244 -8.99 11.09 6.84
N ASP A 245 -7.88 11.69 7.25
CA ASP A 245 -7.85 13.03 7.85
C ASP A 245 -7.57 14.14 6.82
N TRP A 246 -7.51 13.82 5.51
CA TRP A 246 -7.13 14.75 4.45
C TRP A 246 -8.31 15.08 3.53
N THR A 247 -8.24 16.23 2.86
CA THR A 247 -9.29 16.66 1.92
C THR A 247 -9.26 15.93 0.58
N SER A 248 -8.07 15.49 0.15
CA SER A 248 -7.86 14.79 -1.12
C SER A 248 -6.67 13.84 -1.02
N GLU A 249 -6.95 12.56 -1.09
CA GLU A 249 -5.91 11.54 -1.20
C GLU A 249 -5.21 11.59 -2.57
N ASN A 250 -5.98 11.87 -3.63
CA ASN A 250 -5.46 11.90 -4.99
C ASN A 250 -4.41 12.99 -5.20
N ASP A 251 -4.58 14.16 -4.60
CA ASP A 251 -3.58 15.22 -4.70
C ASP A 251 -2.27 14.81 -4.03
N PHE A 252 -2.34 14.12 -2.89
CA PHE A 252 -1.15 13.59 -2.23
C PHE A 252 -0.43 12.51 -3.07
N PHE A 253 -1.16 11.68 -3.82
CA PHE A 253 -0.53 10.73 -4.76
C PHE A 253 0.34 11.47 -5.78
N ASN A 254 -0.17 12.58 -6.32
CA ASN A 254 0.55 13.37 -7.30
C ASN A 254 1.83 14.00 -6.71
N LEU A 255 1.81 14.44 -5.45
CA LEU A 255 3.02 14.92 -4.77
C LEU A 255 4.07 13.80 -4.65
N THR A 256 3.65 12.61 -4.24
CA THR A 256 4.52 11.45 -4.15
C THR A 256 5.15 11.11 -5.50
N ALA A 257 4.33 11.06 -6.57
CA ALA A 257 4.81 10.77 -7.91
C ALA A 257 5.81 11.83 -8.40
N SER A 258 5.50 13.11 -8.22
CA SER A 258 6.39 14.23 -8.57
C SER A 258 7.76 14.10 -7.90
N TYR A 259 7.76 13.79 -6.60
CA TYR A 259 9.02 13.55 -5.88
C TYR A 259 9.79 12.34 -6.44
N LEU A 260 9.12 11.23 -6.68
CA LEU A 260 9.78 10.04 -7.21
C LEU A 260 10.38 10.27 -8.61
N MET A 261 9.76 11.13 -9.43
CA MET A 261 10.29 11.53 -10.74
C MET A 261 11.54 12.40 -10.61
N THR A 262 11.50 13.43 -9.73
CA THR A 262 12.50 14.49 -9.67
C THR A 262 13.57 14.27 -8.60
N GLY A 263 13.21 13.72 -7.44
CA GLY A 263 14.05 13.64 -6.24
C GLY A 263 14.24 14.99 -5.53
N ASN A 264 13.43 16.00 -5.88
CA ASN A 264 13.57 17.34 -5.32
C ASN A 264 12.88 17.43 -3.94
N LYS A 265 13.68 17.27 -2.88
CA LYS A 265 13.22 17.28 -1.49
C LYS A 265 12.58 18.62 -1.08
N GLN A 266 13.16 19.75 -1.50
CA GLN A 266 12.63 21.05 -1.14
C GLN A 266 11.28 21.31 -1.80
N GLN A 267 11.14 20.96 -3.07
CA GLN A 267 9.87 21.06 -3.78
C GLN A 267 8.79 20.19 -3.11
N MET A 268 9.11 18.93 -2.78
CA MET A 268 8.16 18.03 -2.10
C MET A 268 7.68 18.61 -0.77
N VAL A 269 8.57 19.22 0.03
CA VAL A 269 8.20 19.86 1.30
C VAL A 269 7.32 21.09 1.07
N ASN A 270 7.64 21.90 0.07
CA ASN A 270 6.82 23.06 -0.30
C ASN A 270 5.40 22.61 -0.73
N ASP A 271 5.33 21.59 -1.57
CA ASP A 271 4.06 21.03 -2.06
C ASP A 271 3.24 20.41 -0.92
N MET A 272 3.88 19.66 0.00
CA MET A 272 3.21 19.15 1.20
C MET A 272 2.66 20.28 2.08
N ASN A 273 3.42 21.35 2.30
CA ASN A 273 2.92 22.50 3.06
C ASN A 273 1.75 23.18 2.33
N THR A 274 1.83 23.37 1.02
CA THR A 274 0.74 23.93 0.22
C THR A 274 -0.52 23.06 0.31
N PHE A 275 -0.37 21.73 0.28
CA PHE A 275 -1.46 20.77 0.41
C PHE A 275 -2.10 20.79 1.80
N PHE A 276 -1.29 20.78 2.87
CA PHE A 276 -1.81 20.67 4.24
C PHE A 276 -2.22 22.01 4.87
N ASN A 277 -1.66 23.16 4.47
CA ASN A 277 -1.96 24.45 5.09
C ASN A 277 -3.46 24.81 5.09
N PRO A 278 -4.22 24.64 4.01
CA PRO A 278 -5.67 24.95 4.02
C PRO A 278 -6.43 24.11 5.05
N MET A 279 -6.00 22.86 5.28
CA MET A 279 -6.64 21.98 6.25
C MET A 279 -6.35 22.38 7.71
N LYS A 280 -5.24 23.09 7.97
CA LYS A 280 -4.80 23.52 9.31
C LYS A 280 -5.58 24.73 9.81
N ALA A 281 -6.07 25.58 8.91
CA ALA A 281 -6.85 26.77 9.23
C ALA A 281 -8.27 26.45 9.72
N SER A 282 -8.70 25.19 9.63
CA SER A 282 -10.06 24.72 9.98
C SER A 282 -10.17 24.09 11.37
N ASN A 283 -9.15 24.21 12.21
CA ASN A 283 -9.11 23.63 13.57
C ASN A 283 -9.25 24.69 14.65
#